data_26c99d03c58cd36f6da7c20fcfe1f32c
#
_entry.id   26c99d03c58cd36f6da7c20fcfe1f32c
#
_cell.length_a   1.000
_cell.length_b   1.000
_cell.length_c   1.000
_cell.angle_alpha   90.00
_cell.angle_beta   90.00
_cell.angle_gamma   90.00
#
_symmetry.space_group_name_H-M   'P 1'
#
loop_
_entity.id
_entity.type
_entity.pdbx_description
1 polymer ?
#
loop_
_entity_poly.entity_id
_entity_poly.type
_entity_poly.pdbx_seq_one_letter_code
_entity_poly.pdbx_strand_id
1 'polypeptide(L)'
;VPATLHSLKTLCRDYFKSEPLIIGEAGVDLGLEVLLDKPDEVGADRLVNAVSAHAAYGGPMIIVDFGTATTFDVIDGDGNYAGGVIAPGINLSLEALHMAAAQLPRVAVERPDAVIGKGTVGAMQSGIYWGYVSMIEGIVARIQDEFGADMRVIATGGLAALFAGSMELIEAADAELTLRGLYAIHRLNGGK
;
A
#
# COMPACT_ATOMS: atom_id res chain seq x y z
N VAL A 1 -14.44 -1.80 -8.61
CA VAL A 1 -15.74 -2.49 -8.55
C VAL A 1 -16.75 -1.69 -9.40
N PRO A 2 -17.18 -2.17 -10.59
CA PRO A 2 -17.96 -1.36 -11.55
C PRO A 2 -19.28 -0.79 -10.99
N ALA A 3 -20.01 -1.57 -10.19
CA ALA A 3 -21.28 -1.13 -9.61
C ALA A 3 -21.12 0.03 -8.62
N THR A 4 -20.07 0.01 -7.81
CA THR A 4 -19.76 1.07 -6.85
C THR A 4 -19.37 2.36 -7.57
N LEU A 5 -18.60 2.26 -8.65
CA LEU A 5 -18.20 3.42 -9.46
C LEU A 5 -19.41 4.13 -10.07
N HIS A 6 -20.37 3.39 -10.61
CA HIS A 6 -21.60 3.97 -11.16
C HIS A 6 -22.39 4.74 -10.08
N SER A 7 -22.55 4.15 -8.90
CA SER A 7 -23.25 4.81 -7.78
C SER A 7 -22.54 6.08 -7.32
N LEU A 8 -21.21 6.07 -7.27
CA LEU A 8 -20.42 7.26 -6.92
C LEU A 8 -20.52 8.35 -7.98
N LYS A 9 -20.49 8.02 -9.28
CA LYS A 9 -20.72 8.98 -10.37
C LYS A 9 -22.10 9.64 -10.25
N THR A 10 -23.14 8.84 -9.99
CA THR A 10 -24.51 9.33 -9.80
C THR A 10 -24.60 10.27 -8.58
N LEU A 11 -23.98 9.88 -7.45
CA LEU A 11 -23.92 10.71 -6.26
C LEU A 11 -23.26 12.07 -6.55
N CYS A 12 -22.12 12.08 -7.23
CA CYS A 12 -21.44 13.33 -7.57
C CYS A 12 -22.29 14.24 -8.46
N ARG A 13 -22.96 13.68 -9.47
CA ARG A 13 -23.83 14.45 -10.36
C ARG A 13 -25.07 15.00 -9.65
N ASP A 14 -25.76 14.13 -8.89
CA ASP A 14 -27.07 14.46 -8.33
C ASP A 14 -26.95 15.39 -7.11
N TYR A 15 -25.97 15.16 -6.24
CA TYR A 15 -25.84 15.91 -4.97
C TYR A 15 -24.80 17.01 -5.04
N PHE A 16 -23.63 16.75 -5.65
CA PHE A 16 -22.56 17.75 -5.72
C PHE A 16 -22.58 18.58 -7.00
N LYS A 17 -23.45 18.22 -8.00
CA LYS A 17 -23.55 18.90 -9.29
C LYS A 17 -22.20 19.00 -10.02
N SER A 18 -21.36 17.99 -9.84
CA SER A 18 -20.00 17.93 -10.37
C SER A 18 -19.74 16.59 -10.99
N GLU A 19 -18.93 16.55 -12.05
CA GLU A 19 -18.40 15.31 -12.61
C GLU A 19 -17.19 14.88 -11.78
N PRO A 20 -17.12 13.61 -11.31
CA PRO A 20 -15.98 13.13 -10.59
C PRO A 20 -14.78 12.94 -11.52
N LEU A 21 -13.59 13.31 -11.05
CA LEU A 21 -12.33 12.92 -11.66
C LEU A 21 -12.05 11.46 -11.28
N ILE A 22 -11.83 10.60 -12.27
CA ILE A 22 -11.61 9.16 -12.04
C ILE A 22 -10.18 8.83 -12.40
N ILE A 23 -9.42 8.44 -11.41
CA ILE A 23 -8.03 8.03 -11.58
C ILE A 23 -7.96 6.79 -12.49
N GLY A 24 -7.11 6.86 -13.53
CA GLY A 24 -6.95 5.81 -14.53
C GLY A 24 -7.85 5.96 -15.76
N GLU A 25 -8.79 6.94 -15.81
CA GLU A 25 -9.47 7.28 -17.06
C GLU A 25 -8.57 8.13 -17.97
N ALA A 26 -8.74 7.95 -19.28
CA ALA A 26 -8.00 8.71 -20.28
C ALA A 26 -8.20 10.23 -20.09
N GLY A 27 -7.11 10.99 -20.10
CA GLY A 27 -7.13 12.44 -19.95
C GLY A 27 -6.96 12.93 -18.50
N VAL A 28 -6.83 12.05 -17.53
CA VAL A 28 -6.44 12.42 -16.17
C VAL A 28 -4.91 12.42 -16.09
N ASP A 29 -4.36 13.60 -15.86
CA ASP A 29 -2.92 13.78 -15.63
C ASP A 29 -2.57 13.39 -14.19
N LEU A 30 -1.64 12.45 -14.03
CA LEU A 30 -1.15 11.99 -12.72
C LEU A 30 0.13 12.73 -12.30
N GLY A 31 0.82 13.40 -13.24
CA GLY A 31 2.10 14.02 -13.00
C GLY A 31 3.26 13.03 -12.82
N LEU A 32 3.06 11.76 -13.21
CA LEU A 32 4.09 10.72 -13.23
C LEU A 32 3.92 9.84 -14.48
N GLU A 33 4.98 9.15 -14.87
CA GLU A 33 4.93 8.09 -15.88
C GLU A 33 4.83 6.71 -15.22
N VAL A 34 4.14 5.77 -15.90
CA VAL A 34 4.05 4.37 -15.48
C VAL A 34 4.94 3.55 -16.39
N LEU A 35 6.07 3.07 -15.86
CA LEU A 35 7.14 2.40 -16.62
C LEU A 35 6.90 0.87 -16.71
N LEU A 36 5.66 0.43 -16.85
CA LEU A 36 5.30 -0.97 -16.98
C LEU A 36 5.00 -1.34 -18.43
N ASP A 37 5.14 -2.62 -18.75
CA ASP A 37 4.73 -3.17 -20.06
C ASP A 37 3.24 -2.92 -20.36
N LYS A 38 2.41 -2.88 -19.31
CA LYS A 38 0.97 -2.62 -19.35
C LYS A 38 0.56 -1.62 -18.27
N PRO A 39 0.68 -0.34 -18.55
CA PRO A 39 0.37 0.72 -17.58
C PRO A 39 -1.05 0.67 -17.01
N ASP A 40 -2.02 0.23 -17.82
CA ASP A 40 -3.43 0.16 -17.45
C ASP A 40 -3.77 -0.92 -16.41
N GLU A 41 -2.84 -1.85 -16.11
CA GLU A 41 -3.03 -2.90 -15.11
C GLU A 41 -2.71 -2.42 -13.68
N VAL A 42 -2.15 -1.22 -13.49
CA VAL A 42 -1.84 -0.69 -12.17
C VAL A 42 -3.11 -0.21 -11.47
N GLY A 43 -3.29 -0.63 -10.23
CA GLY A 43 -4.38 -0.10 -9.40
C GLY A 43 -4.26 1.40 -9.17
N ALA A 44 -5.39 2.12 -9.27
CA ALA A 44 -5.43 3.56 -9.12
C ALA A 44 -4.91 4.04 -7.74
N ASP A 45 -5.15 3.28 -6.68
CA ASP A 45 -4.67 3.52 -5.33
C ASP A 45 -3.14 3.57 -5.26
N ARG A 46 -2.47 2.66 -5.96
CA ARG A 46 -1.00 2.59 -6.03
C ARG A 46 -0.41 3.83 -6.72
N LEU A 47 -1.01 4.28 -7.81
CA LEU A 47 -0.60 5.48 -8.52
C LEU A 47 -0.82 6.75 -7.68
N VAL A 48 -1.95 6.83 -6.99
CA VAL A 48 -2.26 7.93 -6.07
C VAL A 48 -1.24 8.02 -4.93
N ASN A 49 -0.90 6.87 -4.34
CA ASN A 49 0.12 6.81 -3.31
C ASN A 49 1.50 7.24 -3.83
N ALA A 50 1.87 6.82 -5.06
CA ALA A 50 3.12 7.21 -5.71
C ALA A 50 3.24 8.74 -5.87
N VAL A 51 2.21 9.40 -6.40
CA VAL A 51 2.15 10.87 -6.55
C VAL A 51 2.38 11.58 -5.21
N SER A 52 1.65 11.16 -4.19
CA SER A 52 1.74 11.77 -2.86
C SER A 52 3.09 11.55 -2.19
N ALA A 53 3.59 10.33 -2.26
CA ALA A 53 4.84 9.95 -1.61
C ALA A 53 6.02 10.68 -2.25
N HIS A 54 6.11 10.72 -3.58
CA HIS A 54 7.17 11.45 -4.26
C HIS A 54 7.14 12.95 -3.95
N ALA A 55 5.95 13.56 -3.95
CA ALA A 55 5.80 14.98 -3.61
C ALA A 55 6.21 15.29 -2.16
N ALA A 56 5.99 14.37 -1.21
CA ALA A 56 6.26 14.59 0.21
C ALA A 56 7.70 14.24 0.61
N TYR A 57 8.26 13.19 0.03
CA TYR A 57 9.51 12.59 0.50
C TYR A 57 10.64 12.64 -0.53
N GLY A 58 10.33 12.85 -1.83
CA GLY A 58 11.30 12.71 -2.92
C GLY A 58 11.69 11.24 -3.13
N GLY A 59 12.30 10.92 -4.28
CA GLY A 59 12.66 9.54 -4.61
C GLY A 59 14.17 9.30 -4.67
N PRO A 60 14.60 8.06 -4.95
CA PRO A 60 13.75 6.87 -5.15
C PRO A 60 13.21 6.29 -3.84
N MET A 61 12.08 5.56 -3.93
CA MET A 61 11.46 4.99 -2.74
C MET A 61 10.66 3.72 -3.01
N ILE A 62 10.40 2.97 -1.94
CA ILE A 62 9.46 1.86 -1.89
C ILE A 62 8.30 2.26 -0.98
N ILE A 63 7.07 2.20 -1.48
CA ILE A 63 5.87 2.40 -0.67
C ILE A 63 5.35 1.03 -0.28
N VAL A 64 5.23 0.78 1.03
CA VAL A 64 4.62 -0.46 1.56
C VAL A 64 3.22 -0.14 2.05
N ASP A 65 2.20 -0.61 1.34
CA ASP A 65 0.80 -0.40 1.73
C ASP A 65 0.23 -1.66 2.42
N PHE A 66 -0.22 -1.49 3.65
CA PHE A 66 -0.83 -2.53 4.48
C PHE A 66 -2.36 -2.51 4.33
N GLY A 67 -2.84 -2.89 3.15
CA GLY A 67 -4.24 -2.98 2.76
C GLY A 67 -4.81 -4.40 2.76
N THR A 68 -5.79 -4.64 1.89
CA THR A 68 -6.33 -5.99 1.60
C THR A 68 -5.24 -6.92 1.05
N ALA A 69 -4.37 -6.38 0.20
CA ALA A 69 -3.07 -6.94 -0.12
C ALA A 69 -1.98 -6.13 0.61
N THR A 70 -0.79 -6.69 0.76
CA THR A 70 0.41 -5.92 1.10
C THR A 70 1.16 -5.64 -0.20
N THR A 71 1.20 -4.37 -0.62
CA THR A 71 1.90 -3.99 -1.85
C THR A 71 3.22 -3.31 -1.55
N PHE A 72 4.15 -3.43 -2.50
CA PHE A 72 5.44 -2.76 -2.51
C PHE A 72 5.53 -2.02 -3.82
N ASP A 73 5.38 -0.71 -3.80
CA ASP A 73 5.37 0.14 -4.98
C ASP A 73 6.72 0.82 -5.13
N VAL A 74 7.35 0.62 -6.27
CA VAL A 74 8.69 1.13 -6.58
C VAL A 74 8.56 2.42 -7.37
N ILE A 75 9.09 3.50 -6.81
CA ILE A 75 9.10 4.83 -7.41
C ILE A 75 10.55 5.21 -7.67
N ASP A 76 10.86 5.63 -8.89
CA ASP A 76 12.21 6.06 -9.26
C ASP A 76 12.57 7.46 -8.75
N GLY A 77 13.77 7.92 -9.06
CA GLY A 77 14.27 9.24 -8.63
C GLY A 77 13.51 10.43 -9.23
N ASP A 78 12.88 10.24 -10.36
CA ASP A 78 12.08 11.25 -11.07
C ASP A 78 10.59 11.22 -10.69
N GLY A 79 10.18 10.27 -9.86
CA GLY A 79 8.82 10.11 -9.38
C GLY A 79 7.95 9.18 -10.21
N ASN A 80 8.53 8.48 -11.18
CA ASN A 80 7.81 7.56 -12.03
C ASN A 80 7.53 6.22 -11.32
N TYR A 81 6.42 5.60 -11.65
CA TYR A 81 6.06 4.29 -11.15
C TYR A 81 6.81 3.20 -11.92
N ALA A 82 7.80 2.59 -11.29
CA ALA A 82 8.69 1.62 -11.93
C ALA A 82 8.23 0.17 -11.80
N GLY A 83 7.19 -0.10 -11.01
CA GLY A 83 6.70 -1.45 -10.79
C GLY A 83 6.46 -1.77 -9.33
N GLY A 84 6.44 -3.06 -8.98
CA GLY A 84 6.28 -3.43 -7.58
C GLY A 84 5.94 -4.89 -7.34
N VAL A 85 5.67 -5.22 -6.07
CA VAL A 85 5.34 -6.57 -5.61
C VAL A 85 3.98 -6.54 -4.92
N ILE A 86 3.19 -7.59 -5.08
CA ILE A 86 1.91 -7.79 -4.39
C ILE A 86 2.00 -9.09 -3.59
N ALA A 87 1.81 -8.98 -2.29
CA ALA A 87 1.74 -10.11 -1.37
C ALA A 87 0.33 -10.19 -0.73
N PRO A 88 -0.06 -11.33 -0.17
CA PRO A 88 -1.30 -11.40 0.61
C PRO A 88 -1.31 -10.35 1.73
N GLY A 89 -2.47 -9.76 1.99
CA GLY A 89 -2.62 -8.88 3.16
C GLY A 89 -2.60 -9.67 4.47
N ILE A 90 -2.19 -9.03 5.54
CA ILE A 90 -2.00 -9.68 6.85
C ILE A 90 -3.30 -10.29 7.37
N ASN A 91 -4.39 -9.51 7.32
CA ASN A 91 -5.71 -9.98 7.76
C ASN A 91 -6.24 -11.11 6.88
N LEU A 92 -5.97 -11.08 5.56
CA LEU A 92 -6.31 -12.15 4.64
C LEU A 92 -5.56 -13.44 4.98
N SER A 93 -4.26 -13.35 5.27
CA SER A 93 -3.44 -14.50 5.68
C SER A 93 -3.91 -15.11 6.99
N LEU A 94 -4.29 -14.27 7.95
CA LEU A 94 -4.84 -14.70 9.23
C LEU A 94 -6.19 -15.42 9.06
N GLU A 95 -7.08 -14.87 8.26
CA GLU A 95 -8.38 -15.49 7.95
C GLU A 95 -8.20 -16.82 7.22
N ALA A 96 -7.29 -16.88 6.24
CA ALA A 96 -6.96 -18.12 5.53
C ALA A 96 -6.44 -19.21 6.49
N LEU A 97 -5.57 -18.84 7.44
CA LEU A 97 -5.05 -19.76 8.45
C LEU A 97 -6.17 -20.25 9.39
N HIS A 98 -7.05 -19.36 9.84
CA HIS A 98 -8.20 -19.70 10.66
C HIS A 98 -9.18 -20.65 9.93
N MET A 99 -9.46 -20.37 8.65
CA MET A 99 -10.37 -21.21 7.85
C MET A 99 -9.79 -22.58 7.51
N ALA A 100 -8.48 -22.66 7.25
CA ALA A 100 -7.83 -23.91 6.86
C ALA A 100 -7.62 -24.88 8.04
N ALA A 101 -7.61 -24.38 9.28
CA ALA A 101 -7.31 -25.19 10.46
C ALA A 101 -8.47 -25.11 11.47
N ALA A 102 -9.31 -26.14 11.51
CA ALA A 102 -10.57 -26.20 12.25
C ALA A 102 -10.50 -25.90 13.77
N GLN A 103 -9.32 -25.80 14.34
CA GLN A 103 -9.10 -25.55 15.79
C GLN A 103 -8.34 -24.26 16.08
N LEU A 104 -7.92 -23.48 15.06
CA LEU A 104 -7.19 -22.24 15.29
C LEU A 104 -8.17 -21.08 15.55
N PRO A 105 -8.03 -20.36 16.68
CA PRO A 105 -8.90 -19.25 17.00
C PRO A 105 -8.59 -18.04 16.11
N ARG A 106 -9.50 -17.08 16.04
CA ARG A 106 -9.18 -15.75 15.50
C ARG A 106 -8.30 -15.00 16.48
N VAL A 107 -7.21 -14.42 15.99
CA VAL A 107 -6.26 -13.65 16.79
C VAL A 107 -6.10 -12.25 16.18
N ALA A 108 -5.77 -11.27 17.02
CA ALA A 108 -5.43 -9.93 16.56
C ALA A 108 -4.00 -9.89 16.00
N VAL A 109 -3.74 -8.99 15.04
CA VAL A 109 -2.40 -8.68 14.58
C VAL A 109 -1.76 -7.73 15.57
N GLU A 110 -0.83 -8.22 16.36
CA GLU A 110 -0.09 -7.44 17.35
C GLU A 110 1.32 -7.98 17.53
N ARG A 111 2.22 -7.13 18.01
CA ARG A 111 3.59 -7.54 18.28
C ARG A 111 3.62 -8.44 19.52
N PRO A 112 4.10 -9.69 19.40
CA PRO A 112 4.22 -10.58 20.54
C PRO A 112 5.42 -10.21 21.42
N ASP A 113 5.33 -10.46 22.74
CA ASP A 113 6.41 -10.22 23.69
C ASP A 113 7.63 -11.13 23.45
N ALA A 114 7.40 -12.30 22.84
CA ALA A 114 8.45 -13.27 22.53
C ALA A 114 8.18 -13.96 21.18
N VAL A 115 9.25 -14.30 20.47
CA VAL A 115 9.16 -15.02 19.19
C VAL A 115 8.62 -16.44 19.38
N ILE A 116 9.01 -17.11 20.45
CA ILE A 116 8.54 -18.47 20.75
C ILE A 116 7.25 -18.40 21.57
N GLY A 117 6.10 -18.57 20.89
CA GLY A 117 4.81 -18.68 21.55
C GLY A 117 4.69 -19.95 22.41
N LYS A 118 4.17 -19.81 23.63
CA LYS A 118 3.99 -20.93 24.58
C LYS A 118 2.58 -21.55 24.53
N GLY A 119 1.74 -21.09 23.61
CA GLY A 119 0.41 -21.59 23.32
C GLY A 119 -0.01 -21.22 21.90
N THR A 120 -1.14 -21.79 21.42
CA THR A 120 -1.60 -21.64 20.04
C THR A 120 -1.76 -20.18 19.64
N VAL A 121 -2.41 -19.34 20.47
CA VAL A 121 -2.62 -17.91 20.18
C VAL A 121 -1.29 -17.19 20.02
N GLY A 122 -0.38 -17.31 20.98
CA GLY A 122 0.92 -16.64 20.90
C GLY A 122 1.79 -17.16 19.76
N ALA A 123 1.69 -18.46 19.41
CA ALA A 123 2.40 -19.00 18.26
C ALA A 123 1.85 -18.45 16.94
N MET A 124 0.53 -18.29 16.83
CA MET A 124 -0.11 -17.68 15.64
C MET A 124 0.25 -16.20 15.50
N GLN A 125 0.15 -15.43 16.57
CA GLN A 125 0.53 -14.01 16.60
C GLN A 125 1.99 -13.83 16.21
N SER A 126 2.88 -14.64 16.79
CA SER A 126 4.30 -14.62 16.47
C SER A 126 4.58 -14.95 15.00
N GLY A 127 3.97 -16.02 14.48
CA GLY A 127 4.14 -16.42 13.09
C GLY A 127 3.67 -15.35 12.09
N ILE A 128 2.53 -14.75 12.36
CA ILE A 128 2.00 -13.66 11.52
C ILE A 128 2.89 -12.42 11.64
N TYR A 129 3.13 -11.94 12.84
CA TYR A 129 3.87 -10.69 13.03
C TYR A 129 5.30 -10.77 12.49
N TRP A 130 6.09 -11.72 12.98
CA TRP A 130 7.49 -11.88 12.57
C TRP A 130 7.64 -12.41 11.13
N GLY A 131 6.66 -13.20 10.67
CA GLY A 131 6.60 -13.63 9.27
C GLY A 131 6.46 -12.43 8.33
N TYR A 132 5.58 -11.47 8.64
CA TYR A 132 5.44 -10.25 7.85
C TYR A 132 6.63 -9.32 7.99
N VAL A 133 7.20 -9.14 9.17
CA VAL A 133 8.47 -8.40 9.34
C VAL A 133 9.54 -8.96 8.41
N SER A 134 9.81 -10.26 8.47
CA SER A 134 10.84 -10.90 7.65
C SER A 134 10.53 -10.86 6.15
N MET A 135 9.25 -10.98 5.77
CA MET A 135 8.82 -10.84 4.38
C MET A 135 9.09 -9.42 3.86
N ILE A 136 8.73 -8.40 4.63
CA ILE A 136 8.93 -7.00 4.23
C ILE A 136 10.41 -6.69 4.11
N GLU A 137 11.22 -7.02 5.12
CA GLU A 137 12.68 -6.84 5.08
C GLU A 137 13.30 -7.56 3.87
N GLY A 138 12.90 -8.80 3.65
CA GLY A 138 13.43 -9.60 2.55
C GLY A 138 13.03 -9.11 1.17
N ILE A 139 11.80 -8.58 0.99
CA ILE A 139 11.34 -8.03 -0.29
C ILE A 139 12.00 -6.68 -0.55
N VAL A 140 12.03 -5.78 0.46
CA VAL A 140 12.67 -4.48 0.34
C VAL A 140 14.15 -4.62 -0.05
N ALA A 141 14.90 -5.50 0.62
CA ALA A 141 16.29 -5.73 0.29
C ALA A 141 16.48 -6.20 -1.17
N ARG A 142 15.62 -7.09 -1.67
CA ARG A 142 15.67 -7.57 -3.05
C ARG A 142 15.31 -6.50 -4.07
N ILE A 143 14.34 -5.64 -3.75
CA ILE A 143 13.99 -4.50 -4.62
C ILE A 143 15.17 -3.54 -4.71
N GLN A 144 15.82 -3.19 -3.59
CA GLN A 144 16.98 -2.31 -3.57
C GLN A 144 18.17 -2.90 -4.32
N ASP A 145 18.42 -4.21 -4.16
CA ASP A 145 19.47 -4.92 -4.90
C ASP A 145 19.22 -4.90 -6.41
N GLU A 146 17.98 -5.14 -6.84
CA GLU A 146 17.58 -5.13 -8.26
C GLU A 146 17.57 -3.70 -8.84
N PHE A 147 17.10 -2.74 -8.08
CA PHE A 147 17.07 -1.32 -8.48
C PHE A 147 18.50 -0.71 -8.53
N GLY A 148 19.43 -1.24 -7.75
CA GLY A 148 20.82 -0.84 -7.71
C GLY A 148 21.10 0.44 -6.92
N ALA A 149 20.20 0.83 -6.02
CA ALA A 149 20.34 2.01 -5.15
C ALA A 149 19.62 1.81 -3.82
N ASP A 150 20.09 2.51 -2.80
CA ASP A 150 19.35 2.67 -1.55
C ASP A 150 18.06 3.44 -1.81
N MET A 151 16.96 2.95 -1.26
CA MET A 151 15.63 3.54 -1.43
C MET A 151 15.01 3.82 -0.07
N ARG A 152 14.31 4.93 0.04
CA ARG A 152 13.46 5.22 1.20
C ARG A 152 12.32 4.21 1.26
N VAL A 153 11.89 3.87 2.48
CA VAL A 153 10.73 2.99 2.67
C VAL A 153 9.66 3.76 3.43
N ILE A 154 8.54 4.01 2.76
CA ILE A 154 7.40 4.72 3.33
C ILE A 154 6.25 3.72 3.50
N ALA A 155 5.69 3.62 4.70
CA ALA A 155 4.56 2.75 4.99
C ALA A 155 3.24 3.51 4.98
N THR A 156 2.18 2.88 4.46
CA THR A 156 0.80 3.38 4.52
C THR A 156 -0.17 2.24 4.77
N GLY A 157 -1.45 2.55 4.90
CA GLY A 157 -2.49 1.56 5.20
C GLY A 157 -2.71 1.32 6.69
N GLY A 158 -3.70 0.47 7.00
CA GLY A 158 -4.25 0.36 8.35
C GLY A 158 -3.31 -0.20 9.41
N LEU A 159 -2.26 -0.93 9.03
CA LEU A 159 -1.27 -1.52 9.95
C LEU A 159 0.11 -0.85 9.87
N ALA A 160 0.26 0.21 9.08
CA ALA A 160 1.54 0.89 8.89
C ALA A 160 2.20 1.32 10.22
N ALA A 161 1.44 1.92 11.12
CA ALA A 161 1.96 2.36 12.42
C ALA A 161 2.47 1.22 13.31
N LEU A 162 1.84 0.03 13.24
CA LEU A 162 2.26 -1.14 13.99
C LEU A 162 3.65 -1.63 13.56
N PHE A 163 3.89 -1.67 12.24
CA PHE A 163 5.14 -2.17 11.68
C PHE A 163 6.25 -1.11 11.70
N ALA A 164 5.94 0.16 11.43
CA ALA A 164 6.93 1.25 11.49
C ALA A 164 7.57 1.38 12.88
N GLY A 165 6.82 1.15 13.95
CA GLY A 165 7.37 1.16 15.32
C GLY A 165 8.35 0.01 15.63
N SER A 166 8.52 -0.95 14.73
CA SER A 166 9.29 -2.18 14.95
C SER A 166 10.33 -2.48 13.88
N MET A 167 10.37 -1.72 12.81
CA MET A 167 11.22 -1.93 11.65
C MET A 167 11.99 -0.64 11.35
N GLU A 168 13.30 -0.64 11.62
CA GLU A 168 14.17 0.52 11.38
C GLU A 168 14.25 0.91 9.90
N LEU A 169 13.97 -0.03 9.00
CA LEU A 169 13.97 0.24 7.56
C LEU A 169 12.80 1.15 7.12
N ILE A 170 11.70 1.23 7.88
CA ILE A 170 10.57 2.12 7.56
C ILE A 170 10.87 3.52 8.08
N GLU A 171 11.11 4.45 7.16
CA GLU A 171 11.45 5.83 7.48
C GLU A 171 10.24 6.60 8.05
N ALA A 172 9.06 6.37 7.48
CA ALA A 172 7.82 7.03 7.89
C ALA A 172 6.59 6.14 7.70
N ALA A 173 5.61 6.28 8.60
CA ALA A 173 4.26 5.76 8.43
C ALA A 173 3.30 6.92 8.16
N ASP A 174 2.64 6.89 7.01
CA ASP A 174 1.82 7.98 6.50
C ASP A 174 0.41 7.50 6.16
N ALA A 175 -0.50 7.67 7.10
CA ALA A 175 -1.89 7.25 6.97
C ALA A 175 -2.71 8.11 5.98
N GLU A 176 -2.24 9.32 5.66
CA GLU A 176 -2.96 10.26 4.80
C GLU A 176 -2.45 10.26 3.34
N LEU A 177 -1.52 9.36 3.02
CA LEU A 177 -0.85 9.33 1.72
C LEU A 177 -1.83 9.32 0.56
N THR A 178 -2.81 8.43 0.58
CA THR A 178 -3.84 8.30 -0.48
C THR A 178 -4.69 9.57 -0.60
N LEU A 179 -5.13 10.16 0.53
CA LEU A 179 -5.97 11.36 0.50
C LEU A 179 -5.21 12.56 -0.06
N ARG A 180 -3.94 12.74 0.32
CA ARG A 180 -3.09 13.80 -0.23
C ARG A 180 -2.83 13.60 -1.70
N GLY A 181 -2.63 12.35 -2.15
CA GLY A 181 -2.44 12.03 -3.56
C GLY A 181 -3.68 12.36 -4.40
N LEU A 182 -4.87 12.00 -3.93
CA LEU A 182 -6.13 12.36 -4.59
C LEU A 182 -6.28 13.89 -4.70
N TYR A 183 -5.95 14.62 -3.64
CA TYR A 183 -5.99 16.09 -3.65
C TYR A 183 -4.96 16.68 -4.64
N ALA A 184 -3.73 16.15 -4.66
CA ALA A 184 -2.68 16.60 -5.57
C ALA A 184 -3.08 16.40 -7.03
N ILE A 185 -3.61 15.23 -7.38
CA ILE A 185 -4.09 14.93 -8.74
C ILE A 185 -5.29 15.81 -9.09
N HIS A 186 -6.22 16.03 -8.17
CA HIS A 186 -7.33 16.96 -8.40
C HIS A 186 -6.84 18.37 -8.72
N ARG A 187 -5.85 18.88 -7.98
CA ARG A 187 -5.24 20.19 -8.24
C ARG A 187 -4.54 20.25 -9.59
N LEU A 188 -3.82 19.22 -9.97
CA LEU A 188 -3.12 19.12 -11.26
C LEU A 188 -4.09 19.19 -12.43
N ASN A 189 -5.28 18.61 -12.29
CA ASN A 189 -6.32 18.59 -13.33
C ASN A 189 -7.30 19.77 -13.26
N GLY A 190 -6.89 20.90 -12.73
CA GLY A 190 -7.65 22.15 -12.73
C GLY A 190 -8.63 22.32 -11.56
N GLY A 191 -8.54 21.48 -10.54
CA GLY A 191 -9.27 21.63 -9.29
C GLY A 191 -8.88 22.92 -8.53
N LYS A 192 -9.88 23.59 -7.95
CA LYS A 192 -9.70 24.81 -7.14
C LYS A 192 -9.63 24.52 -5.66
#